data_741e7d3569915f3c56ebb305e7f66d34
#
_entry.id   741e7d3569915f3c56ebb305e7f66d34
#
_cell.length_a   1.000
_cell.length_b   1.000
_cell.length_c   1.000
_cell.angle_alpha   90.00
_cell.angle_beta   90.00
_cell.angle_gamma   90.00
#
_symmetry.space_group_name_H-M   'P 1'
#
loop_
_entity.id
_entity.type
_entity.pdbx_description
1 polymer ?
#
loop_
_entity_poly.entity_id
_entity_poly.type
_entity_poly.pdbx_seq_one_letter_code
_entity_poly.pdbx_strand_id
1 'polypeptide(L)'
;MNYKPFDGTISICDKVALITGAASGIGKATALAFAKSGAKLVLIDMNPAVEDYAKELAEQFSVETLPIVCDLTLSATGKMIVDKTDEKFGRIDILASVAGIGLVDYAVNLTEEMWDKTMLVNAKAPFLLCQAVGRYMIKQGGGKIVAVASQGGVIATDRHVAYTASKAALIGMIKTLALEWGQYNINANLVSPTVVLTEMVERIWQGEDAVLMKKKIPSGRFCYPDEIAAAILFLSSDAANMINGENLLVDGGYTVQ
;
A
#
# COMPACT_ATOMS: atom_id res chain seq x y z
N MET A 1 -14.97 16.44 -18.25
CA MET A 1 -15.22 15.59 -17.07
C MET A 1 -16.59 15.97 -16.49
N ASN A 2 -17.46 15.00 -16.27
CA ASN A 2 -18.72 15.27 -15.57
C ASN A 2 -18.43 15.23 -14.06
N TYR A 3 -18.41 16.39 -13.42
CA TYR A 3 -18.29 16.50 -11.97
C TYR A 3 -19.48 15.81 -11.29
N LYS A 4 -19.20 14.89 -10.36
CA LYS A 4 -20.21 14.34 -9.45
C LYS A 4 -19.95 14.93 -8.06
N PRO A 5 -20.95 15.61 -7.45
CA PRO A 5 -20.83 16.06 -6.07
C PRO A 5 -20.58 14.87 -5.12
N PHE A 6 -19.83 15.10 -4.05
CA PHE A 6 -19.65 14.11 -2.99
C PHE A 6 -20.99 13.86 -2.28
N ASP A 7 -21.40 12.62 -2.22
CA ASP A 7 -22.72 12.19 -1.69
C ASP A 7 -22.72 11.91 -0.18
N GLY A 8 -21.57 12.14 0.50
CA GLY A 8 -21.41 11.88 1.92
C GLY A 8 -20.91 10.47 2.25
N THR A 9 -20.65 9.62 1.23
CA THR A 9 -20.22 8.23 1.45
C THR A 9 -18.77 8.01 1.04
N ILE A 10 -18.04 7.15 1.78
CA ILE A 10 -16.74 6.61 1.41
C ILE A 10 -16.97 5.19 0.94
N SER A 11 -17.12 4.99 -0.36
CA SER A 11 -17.43 3.70 -0.95
C SER A 11 -16.54 3.40 -2.15
N ILE A 12 -16.19 2.11 -2.27
CA ILE A 12 -15.51 1.52 -3.42
C ILE A 12 -16.29 0.30 -3.93
N CYS A 13 -17.60 0.28 -3.69
CA CYS A 13 -18.47 -0.80 -4.14
C CYS A 13 -18.34 -1.03 -5.64
N ASP A 14 -18.29 -2.31 -6.06
CA ASP A 14 -18.10 -2.76 -7.43
C ASP A 14 -16.77 -2.36 -8.11
N LYS A 15 -15.87 -1.66 -7.41
CA LYS A 15 -14.54 -1.35 -7.92
C LYS A 15 -13.65 -2.58 -7.90
N VAL A 16 -12.80 -2.74 -8.91
CA VAL A 16 -11.76 -3.78 -8.96
C VAL A 16 -10.49 -3.24 -8.33
N ALA A 17 -10.10 -3.82 -7.20
CA ALA A 17 -8.97 -3.38 -6.39
C ALA A 17 -7.87 -4.43 -6.31
N LEU A 18 -6.66 -4.06 -6.73
CA LEU A 18 -5.44 -4.83 -6.58
C LEU A 18 -4.78 -4.46 -5.26
N ILE A 19 -4.42 -5.47 -4.45
CA ILE A 19 -3.79 -5.27 -3.14
C ILE A 19 -2.55 -6.16 -3.05
N THR A 20 -1.38 -5.56 -2.88
CA THR A 20 -0.13 -6.31 -2.69
C THR A 20 0.20 -6.49 -1.21
N GLY A 21 0.88 -7.59 -0.85
CA GLY A 21 1.14 -7.93 0.55
C GLY A 21 -0.14 -8.36 1.29
N ALA A 22 -1.09 -8.94 0.57
CA ALA A 22 -2.46 -9.19 1.05
C ALA A 22 -2.56 -10.34 2.06
N ALA A 23 -1.52 -11.17 2.22
CA ALA A 23 -1.55 -12.31 3.15
C ALA A 23 -1.36 -11.90 4.63
N SER A 24 -0.84 -10.70 4.92
CA SER A 24 -0.51 -10.29 6.29
C SER A 24 -0.61 -8.78 6.55
N GLY A 25 -0.59 -8.40 7.81
CA GLY A 25 -0.42 -7.03 8.27
C GLY A 25 -1.38 -6.00 7.63
N ILE A 26 -0.81 -4.90 7.14
CA ILE A 26 -1.57 -3.79 6.55
C ILE A 26 -2.32 -4.24 5.28
N GLY A 27 -1.68 -5.07 4.42
CA GLY A 27 -2.30 -5.57 3.19
C GLY A 27 -3.53 -6.44 3.49
N LYS A 28 -3.43 -7.33 4.48
CA LYS A 28 -4.54 -8.16 4.95
C LYS A 28 -5.69 -7.30 5.49
N ALA A 29 -5.39 -6.30 6.32
CA ALA A 29 -6.39 -5.38 6.85
C ALA A 29 -7.03 -4.52 5.74
N THR A 30 -6.23 -4.09 4.75
CA THR A 30 -6.74 -3.36 3.57
C THR A 30 -7.71 -4.23 2.76
N ALA A 31 -7.36 -5.50 2.52
CA ALA A 31 -8.23 -6.43 1.81
C ALA A 31 -9.58 -6.64 2.55
N LEU A 32 -9.54 -6.77 3.89
CA LEU A 32 -10.74 -6.85 4.71
C LEU A 32 -11.60 -5.59 4.61
N ALA A 33 -11.00 -4.41 4.71
CA ALA A 33 -11.72 -3.14 4.61
C ALA A 33 -12.37 -2.95 3.22
N PHE A 34 -11.67 -3.37 2.17
CA PHE A 34 -12.17 -3.30 0.80
C PHE A 34 -13.29 -4.31 0.54
N ALA A 35 -13.18 -5.54 1.08
CA ALA A 35 -14.25 -6.55 1.04
C ALA A 35 -15.53 -6.03 1.72
N LYS A 36 -15.41 -5.46 2.92
CA LYS A 36 -16.52 -4.83 3.65
C LYS A 36 -17.18 -3.69 2.86
N SER A 37 -16.42 -3.04 1.99
CA SER A 37 -16.91 -1.95 1.14
C SER A 37 -17.44 -2.43 -0.21
N GLY A 38 -17.57 -3.76 -0.43
CA GLY A 38 -18.16 -4.35 -1.62
C GLY A 38 -17.27 -4.33 -2.88
N ALA A 39 -15.95 -4.17 -2.73
CA ALA A 39 -15.03 -4.21 -3.86
C ALA A 39 -14.77 -5.64 -4.34
N LYS A 40 -14.46 -5.79 -5.64
CA LYS A 40 -13.88 -7.00 -6.22
C LYS A 40 -12.37 -6.98 -5.98
N LEU A 41 -11.80 -8.07 -5.46
CA LEU A 41 -10.45 -8.06 -4.92
C LEU A 41 -9.48 -8.91 -5.76
N VAL A 42 -8.35 -8.33 -6.12
CA VAL A 42 -7.18 -9.07 -6.61
C VAL A 42 -6.13 -9.05 -5.49
N LEU A 43 -5.97 -10.19 -4.83
CA LEU A 43 -5.11 -10.34 -3.65
C LEU A 43 -3.75 -10.93 -4.07
N ILE A 44 -2.70 -10.16 -3.90
CA ILE A 44 -1.37 -10.47 -4.43
C ILE A 44 -0.40 -10.63 -3.27
N ASP A 45 0.25 -11.78 -3.19
CA ASP A 45 1.31 -12.05 -2.19
C ASP A 45 2.26 -13.15 -2.72
N MET A 46 3.46 -13.23 -2.17
CA MET A 46 4.35 -14.37 -2.37
C MET A 46 4.00 -15.56 -1.45
N ASN A 47 3.28 -15.31 -0.36
CA ASN A 47 2.80 -16.31 0.57
C ASN A 47 1.50 -16.94 0.05
N PRO A 48 1.46 -18.27 -0.20
CA PRO A 48 0.27 -18.95 -0.70
C PRO A 48 -0.95 -18.88 0.24
N ALA A 49 -0.78 -18.52 1.51
CA ALA A 49 -1.89 -18.27 2.43
C ALA A 49 -2.88 -17.19 1.91
N VAL A 50 -2.49 -16.38 0.94
CA VAL A 50 -3.37 -15.41 0.26
C VAL A 50 -4.55 -16.10 -0.45
N GLU A 51 -4.40 -17.35 -0.90
CA GLU A 51 -5.46 -18.10 -1.57
C GLU A 51 -6.60 -18.47 -0.62
N ASP A 52 -6.27 -18.95 0.59
CA ASP A 52 -7.27 -19.28 1.60
C ASP A 52 -7.92 -18.01 2.15
N TYR A 53 -7.15 -16.94 2.33
CA TYR A 53 -7.72 -15.67 2.75
C TYR A 53 -8.68 -15.08 1.69
N ALA A 54 -8.39 -15.25 0.41
CA ALA A 54 -9.29 -14.84 -0.66
C ALA A 54 -10.63 -15.58 -0.62
N LYS A 55 -10.64 -16.89 -0.32
CA LYS A 55 -11.85 -17.68 -0.13
C LYS A 55 -12.65 -17.21 1.08
N GLU A 56 -11.97 -16.98 2.22
CA GLU A 56 -12.58 -16.45 3.44
C GLU A 56 -13.33 -15.15 3.18
N LEU A 57 -12.69 -14.18 2.51
CA LEU A 57 -13.31 -12.90 2.18
C LEU A 57 -14.48 -13.03 1.21
N ALA A 58 -14.35 -13.89 0.20
CA ALA A 58 -15.42 -14.16 -0.76
C ALA A 58 -16.67 -14.72 -0.09
N GLU A 59 -16.50 -15.69 0.80
CA GLU A 59 -17.59 -16.32 1.55
C GLU A 59 -18.23 -15.36 2.55
N GLN A 60 -17.40 -14.63 3.31
CA GLN A 60 -17.89 -13.77 4.39
C GLN A 60 -18.61 -12.51 3.89
N PHE A 61 -18.16 -11.92 2.77
CA PHE A 61 -18.67 -10.65 2.28
C PHE A 61 -19.39 -10.74 0.93
N SER A 62 -19.51 -11.95 0.36
CA SER A 62 -20.13 -12.17 -0.96
C SER A 62 -19.49 -11.32 -2.08
N VAL A 63 -18.17 -11.17 -2.04
CA VAL A 63 -17.40 -10.42 -3.04
C VAL A 63 -16.60 -11.36 -3.95
N GLU A 64 -16.37 -10.92 -5.19
CA GLU A 64 -15.50 -11.66 -6.10
C GLU A 64 -14.02 -11.45 -5.74
N THR A 65 -13.26 -12.54 -5.70
CA THR A 65 -11.81 -12.51 -5.38
C THR A 65 -10.97 -13.22 -6.44
N LEU A 66 -9.75 -12.74 -6.66
CA LEU A 66 -8.72 -13.36 -7.50
C LEU A 66 -7.39 -13.36 -6.71
N PRO A 67 -7.02 -14.47 -6.08
CA PRO A 67 -5.70 -14.59 -5.48
C PRO A 67 -4.63 -14.80 -6.56
N ILE A 68 -3.46 -14.15 -6.38
CA ILE A 68 -2.29 -14.31 -7.24
C ILE A 68 -1.05 -14.50 -6.37
N VAL A 69 -0.53 -15.72 -6.34
CA VAL A 69 0.74 -16.01 -5.66
C VAL A 69 1.89 -15.68 -6.61
N CYS A 70 2.70 -14.68 -6.30
CA CYS A 70 3.82 -14.27 -7.13
C CYS A 70 4.87 -13.43 -6.38
N ASP A 71 6.07 -13.38 -6.96
CA ASP A 71 7.14 -12.47 -6.54
C ASP A 71 7.09 -11.19 -7.38
N LEU A 72 6.84 -10.06 -6.72
CA LEU A 72 6.75 -8.73 -7.34
C LEU A 72 8.08 -8.20 -7.84
N THR A 73 9.20 -8.80 -7.44
CA THR A 73 10.55 -8.37 -7.87
C THR A 73 10.89 -8.81 -9.30
N LEU A 74 10.15 -9.76 -9.84
CA LEU A 74 10.35 -10.25 -11.21
C LEU A 74 9.71 -9.28 -12.22
N SER A 75 10.45 -8.92 -13.26
CA SER A 75 10.05 -7.88 -14.22
C SER A 75 8.76 -8.18 -14.99
N ALA A 76 8.44 -9.46 -15.21
CA ALA A 76 7.21 -9.86 -15.91
C ALA A 76 5.94 -9.84 -15.03
N THR A 77 6.10 -9.77 -13.70
CA THR A 77 5.00 -9.94 -12.75
C THR A 77 3.93 -8.87 -12.91
N GLY A 78 4.32 -7.60 -13.08
CA GLY A 78 3.36 -6.52 -13.25
C GLY A 78 2.42 -6.73 -14.45
N LYS A 79 2.98 -7.16 -15.60
CA LYS A 79 2.17 -7.49 -16.78
C LYS A 79 1.25 -8.69 -16.52
N MET A 80 1.77 -9.75 -15.94
CA MET A 80 0.99 -10.95 -15.61
C MET A 80 -0.20 -10.65 -14.69
N ILE A 81 -0.01 -9.78 -13.68
CA ILE A 81 -1.08 -9.37 -12.78
C ILE A 81 -2.17 -8.61 -13.56
N VAL A 82 -1.77 -7.66 -14.40
CA VAL A 82 -2.70 -6.89 -15.23
C VAL A 82 -3.49 -7.79 -16.16
N ASP A 83 -2.82 -8.70 -16.88
CA ASP A 83 -3.47 -9.60 -17.84
C ASP A 83 -4.51 -10.51 -17.14
N LYS A 84 -4.16 -11.12 -16.01
CA LYS A 84 -5.09 -11.97 -15.23
C LYS A 84 -6.27 -11.18 -14.67
N THR A 85 -6.04 -9.93 -14.28
CA THR A 85 -7.11 -9.07 -13.75
C THR A 85 -8.05 -8.66 -14.88
N ASP A 86 -7.50 -8.29 -16.04
CA ASP A 86 -8.29 -7.93 -17.21
C ASP A 86 -9.13 -9.11 -17.72
N GLU A 87 -8.55 -10.31 -17.79
CA GLU A 87 -9.26 -11.53 -18.16
C GLU A 87 -10.46 -11.81 -17.25
N LYS A 88 -10.31 -11.59 -15.94
CA LYS A 88 -11.38 -11.90 -14.98
C LYS A 88 -12.41 -10.79 -14.84
N PHE A 89 -11.98 -9.54 -14.78
CA PHE A 89 -12.82 -8.41 -14.38
C PHE A 89 -13.01 -7.33 -15.46
N GLY A 90 -12.15 -7.31 -16.50
CA GLY A 90 -12.19 -6.34 -17.60
C GLY A 90 -11.90 -4.90 -17.19
N ARG A 91 -11.40 -4.67 -15.95
CA ARG A 91 -11.07 -3.34 -15.43
C ARG A 91 -10.12 -3.39 -14.24
N ILE A 92 -9.45 -2.28 -13.97
CA ILE A 92 -8.62 -2.04 -12.77
C ILE A 92 -8.91 -0.63 -12.27
N ASP A 93 -9.57 -0.51 -11.13
CA ASP A 93 -9.95 0.81 -10.58
C ASP A 93 -8.96 1.31 -9.53
N ILE A 94 -8.43 0.38 -8.71
CA ILE A 94 -7.62 0.71 -7.55
C ILE A 94 -6.38 -0.19 -7.53
N LEU A 95 -5.22 0.42 -7.22
CA LEU A 95 -4.01 -0.28 -6.81
C LEU A 95 -3.63 0.17 -5.40
N ALA A 96 -3.72 -0.72 -4.42
CA ALA A 96 -3.14 -0.56 -3.09
C ALA A 96 -1.77 -1.29 -3.06
N SER A 97 -0.68 -0.54 -3.24
CA SER A 97 0.69 -1.06 -3.22
C SER A 97 1.24 -1.07 -1.80
N VAL A 98 1.03 -2.18 -1.09
CA VAL A 98 1.32 -2.30 0.35
C VAL A 98 2.58 -3.13 0.63
N ALA A 99 2.90 -4.10 -0.22
CA ALA A 99 4.04 -4.99 -0.04
C ALA A 99 5.36 -4.24 0.20
N GLY A 100 6.12 -4.70 1.17
CA GLY A 100 7.43 -4.12 1.49
C GLY A 100 8.16 -4.91 2.57
N ILE A 101 9.44 -4.65 2.72
CA ILE A 101 10.31 -5.27 3.74
C ILE A 101 11.08 -4.20 4.52
N GLY A 102 11.51 -4.56 5.73
CA GLY A 102 12.39 -3.76 6.56
C GLY A 102 13.63 -4.56 6.97
N LEU A 103 14.68 -4.49 6.16
CA LEU A 103 16.01 -4.98 6.56
C LEU A 103 16.76 -3.82 7.21
N VAL A 104 17.16 -3.99 8.46
CA VAL A 104 17.68 -2.90 9.28
C VAL A 104 18.97 -3.30 9.96
N ASP A 105 19.95 -2.40 9.90
CA ASP A 105 21.19 -2.48 10.65
C ASP A 105 21.82 -1.08 10.74
N TYR A 106 22.83 -0.90 11.60
CA TYR A 106 23.63 0.33 11.59
C TYR A 106 24.27 0.53 10.21
N ALA A 107 24.33 1.76 9.75
CA ALA A 107 24.82 2.10 8.40
C ALA A 107 26.22 1.54 8.11
N VAL A 108 27.07 1.44 9.13
CA VAL A 108 28.44 0.87 9.02
C VAL A 108 28.46 -0.65 8.83
N ASN A 109 27.39 -1.33 9.17
CA ASN A 109 27.29 -2.80 9.11
C ASN A 109 26.32 -3.27 8.01
N LEU A 110 25.49 -2.37 7.47
CA LEU A 110 24.50 -2.73 6.45
C LEU A 110 25.21 -3.25 5.20
N THR A 111 24.88 -4.49 4.80
CA THR A 111 25.50 -5.10 3.62
C THR A 111 24.88 -4.57 2.32
N GLU A 112 25.66 -4.66 1.22
CA GLU A 112 25.17 -4.33 -0.13
C GLU A 112 23.94 -5.17 -0.50
N GLU A 113 23.93 -6.46 -0.14
CA GLU A 113 22.79 -7.36 -0.36
C GLU A 113 21.52 -6.87 0.35
N MET A 114 21.64 -6.42 1.60
CA MET A 114 20.48 -5.85 2.35
C MET A 114 20.00 -4.57 1.71
N TRP A 115 20.89 -3.72 1.24
CA TRP A 115 20.57 -2.50 0.51
C TRP A 115 19.82 -2.81 -0.78
N ASP A 116 20.40 -3.64 -1.65
CA ASP A 116 19.83 -3.99 -2.96
C ASP A 116 18.47 -4.66 -2.82
N LYS A 117 18.32 -5.61 -1.90
CA LYS A 117 17.05 -6.27 -1.63
C LYS A 117 15.98 -5.28 -1.15
N THR A 118 16.35 -4.36 -0.28
CA THR A 118 15.43 -3.34 0.24
C THR A 118 14.98 -2.41 -0.90
N MET A 119 15.91 -1.92 -1.72
CA MET A 119 15.59 -1.06 -2.86
C MET A 119 14.78 -1.79 -3.94
N LEU A 120 15.10 -3.05 -4.20
CA LEU A 120 14.39 -3.89 -5.15
C LEU A 120 12.91 -4.06 -4.75
N VAL A 121 12.66 -4.43 -3.50
CA VAL A 121 11.30 -4.73 -3.02
C VAL A 121 10.49 -3.45 -2.75
N ASN A 122 11.11 -2.42 -2.13
CA ASN A 122 10.36 -1.26 -1.66
C ASN A 122 10.26 -0.12 -2.67
N ALA A 123 11.12 -0.09 -3.70
CA ALA A 123 11.13 0.99 -4.68
C ALA A 123 10.94 0.48 -6.11
N LYS A 124 11.80 -0.46 -6.59
CA LYS A 124 11.75 -0.92 -7.97
C LYS A 124 10.50 -1.75 -8.28
N ALA A 125 10.14 -2.71 -7.43
CA ALA A 125 8.96 -3.55 -7.65
C ALA A 125 7.66 -2.74 -7.65
N PRO A 126 7.39 -1.82 -6.70
CA PRO A 126 6.25 -0.91 -6.77
C PRO A 126 6.24 -0.05 -8.03
N PHE A 127 7.40 0.45 -8.49
CA PHE A 127 7.49 1.20 -9.74
C PHE A 127 7.02 0.37 -10.94
N LEU A 128 7.55 -0.85 -11.10
CA LEU A 128 7.19 -1.72 -12.22
C LEU A 128 5.71 -2.09 -12.22
N LEU A 129 5.15 -2.34 -11.04
CA LEU A 129 3.71 -2.62 -10.90
C LEU A 129 2.87 -1.37 -11.21
N CYS A 130 3.21 -0.21 -10.63
CA CYS A 130 2.53 1.06 -10.94
C CYS A 130 2.60 1.37 -12.43
N GLN A 131 3.74 1.13 -13.10
CA GLN A 131 3.89 1.35 -14.53
C GLN A 131 2.96 0.44 -15.35
N ALA A 132 2.87 -0.85 -15.01
CA ALA A 132 2.00 -1.80 -15.71
C ALA A 132 0.52 -1.43 -15.53
N VAL A 133 0.09 -1.17 -14.29
CA VAL A 133 -1.27 -0.77 -13.94
C VAL A 133 -1.60 0.60 -14.51
N GLY A 134 -0.67 1.57 -14.44
CA GLY A 134 -0.86 2.91 -14.98
C GLY A 134 -1.10 2.93 -16.49
N ARG A 135 -0.36 2.12 -17.25
CA ARG A 135 -0.61 1.94 -18.70
C ARG A 135 -2.03 1.42 -18.98
N TYR A 136 -2.55 0.54 -18.13
CA TYR A 136 -3.90 0.03 -18.24
C TYR A 136 -4.93 1.12 -17.86
N MET A 137 -4.75 1.79 -16.73
CA MET A 137 -5.63 2.85 -16.25
C MET A 137 -5.70 4.05 -17.21
N ILE A 138 -4.59 4.40 -17.89
CA ILE A 138 -4.57 5.45 -18.93
C ILE A 138 -5.51 5.07 -20.09
N LYS A 139 -5.44 3.83 -20.55
CA LYS A 139 -6.33 3.34 -21.64
C LYS A 139 -7.80 3.26 -21.20
N GLN A 140 -8.02 2.90 -19.94
CA GLN A 140 -9.37 2.80 -19.34
C GLN A 140 -9.98 4.18 -19.07
N GLY A 141 -9.17 5.23 -18.88
CA GLY A 141 -9.61 6.61 -18.61
C GLY A 141 -9.67 7.01 -17.14
N GLY A 142 -8.90 6.34 -16.27
CA GLY A 142 -8.75 6.74 -14.88
C GLY A 142 -8.50 5.59 -13.90
N GLY A 143 -8.20 5.95 -12.65
CA GLY A 143 -7.98 5.01 -11.56
C GLY A 143 -7.38 5.67 -10.31
N LYS A 144 -7.18 4.87 -9.27
CA LYS A 144 -6.59 5.30 -7.99
C LYS A 144 -5.39 4.41 -7.66
N ILE A 145 -4.28 5.03 -7.28
CA ILE A 145 -3.09 4.36 -6.78
C ILE A 145 -2.80 4.87 -5.38
N VAL A 146 -2.72 3.97 -4.40
CA VAL A 146 -2.33 4.29 -3.03
C VAL A 146 -1.18 3.38 -2.64
N ALA A 147 -0.01 3.97 -2.38
CA ALA A 147 1.18 3.24 -1.95
C ALA A 147 1.43 3.43 -0.45
N VAL A 148 1.93 2.38 0.21
CA VAL A 148 2.31 2.47 1.63
C VAL A 148 3.79 2.77 1.74
N ALA A 149 4.11 4.02 2.11
CA ALA A 149 5.46 4.45 2.44
C ALA A 149 5.76 4.18 3.92
N SER A 150 6.25 5.18 4.64
CA SER A 150 6.53 5.16 6.08
C SER A 150 6.86 6.57 6.55
N GLN A 151 6.65 6.87 7.83
CA GLN A 151 7.27 8.04 8.46
C GLN A 151 8.79 8.08 8.24
N GLY A 152 9.43 6.90 8.18
CA GLY A 152 10.85 6.79 7.89
C GLY A 152 11.28 7.27 6.50
N GLY A 153 10.34 7.46 5.57
CA GLY A 153 10.60 8.13 4.29
C GLY A 153 10.54 9.66 4.37
N VAL A 154 10.09 10.22 5.50
CA VAL A 154 9.94 11.66 5.75
C VAL A 154 11.00 12.15 6.74
N ILE A 155 11.26 11.36 7.78
CA ILE A 155 12.26 11.64 8.81
C ILE A 155 13.28 10.51 8.90
N ALA A 156 14.43 10.79 9.50
CA ALA A 156 15.44 9.77 9.75
C ALA A 156 14.97 8.81 10.85
N THR A 157 15.27 7.52 10.66
CA THR A 157 15.04 6.47 11.65
C THR A 157 16.35 5.72 11.88
N ASP A 158 16.75 5.53 13.13
CA ASP A 158 17.99 4.83 13.50
C ASP A 158 18.01 3.42 12.91
N ARG A 159 19.17 2.96 12.42
CA ARG A 159 19.42 1.67 11.75
C ARG A 159 18.66 1.43 10.44
N HIS A 160 17.95 2.41 9.90
CA HIS A 160 17.04 2.22 8.76
C HIS A 160 17.54 2.85 7.47
N VAL A 161 18.86 3.00 7.23
CA VAL A 161 19.37 3.78 6.10
C VAL A 161 18.82 3.32 4.75
N ALA A 162 18.85 2.03 4.43
CA ALA A 162 18.30 1.50 3.17
C ALA A 162 16.76 1.60 3.13
N TYR A 163 16.09 1.29 4.25
CA TYR A 163 14.64 1.39 4.36
C TYR A 163 14.17 2.84 4.16
N THR A 164 14.77 3.79 4.90
CA THR A 164 14.49 5.24 4.77
C THR A 164 14.70 5.71 3.33
N ALA A 165 15.83 5.37 2.71
CA ALA A 165 16.12 5.71 1.32
C ALA A 165 15.05 5.13 0.36
N SER A 166 14.65 3.87 0.55
CA SER A 166 13.65 3.21 -0.30
C SER A 166 12.25 3.83 -0.16
N LYS A 167 11.85 4.22 1.06
CA LYS A 167 10.55 4.85 1.31
C LYS A 167 10.52 6.31 0.86
N ALA A 168 11.63 7.04 0.97
CA ALA A 168 11.78 8.37 0.38
C ALA A 168 11.73 8.32 -1.16
N ALA A 169 12.38 7.31 -1.78
CA ALA A 169 12.29 7.08 -3.23
C ALA A 169 10.85 6.81 -3.66
N LEU A 170 10.09 5.98 -2.92
CA LEU A 170 8.68 5.71 -3.18
C LEU A 170 7.84 6.99 -3.11
N ILE A 171 8.07 7.87 -2.12
CA ILE A 171 7.37 9.16 -1.99
C ILE A 171 7.64 10.04 -3.23
N GLY A 172 8.89 10.20 -3.63
CA GLY A 172 9.25 10.96 -4.82
C GLY A 172 8.63 10.38 -6.11
N MET A 173 8.67 9.06 -6.25
CA MET A 173 8.08 8.34 -7.37
C MET A 173 6.58 8.63 -7.50
N ILE A 174 5.80 8.42 -6.45
CA ILE A 174 4.34 8.60 -6.50
C ILE A 174 3.96 10.06 -6.80
N LYS A 175 4.69 11.04 -6.27
CA LYS A 175 4.49 12.46 -6.64
C LYS A 175 4.69 12.71 -8.13
N THR A 176 5.70 12.08 -8.74
CA THR A 176 5.94 12.18 -10.18
C THR A 176 4.82 11.52 -10.98
N LEU A 177 4.37 10.32 -10.58
CA LEU A 177 3.24 9.65 -11.24
C LEU A 177 1.94 10.46 -11.12
N ALA A 178 1.68 11.10 -9.99
CA ALA A 178 0.54 11.99 -9.80
C ALA A 178 0.57 13.18 -10.77
N LEU A 179 1.75 13.79 -10.96
CA LEU A 179 1.94 14.90 -11.89
C LEU A 179 1.72 14.47 -13.34
N GLU A 180 2.32 13.34 -13.76
CA GLU A 180 2.27 12.88 -15.14
C GLU A 180 0.89 12.30 -15.52
N TRP A 181 0.23 11.60 -14.58
CA TRP A 181 -0.98 10.83 -14.88
C TRP A 181 -2.27 11.50 -14.46
N GLY A 182 -2.21 12.63 -13.75
CA GLY A 182 -3.39 13.40 -13.36
C GLY A 182 -4.26 13.80 -14.56
N GLN A 183 -3.66 14.12 -15.71
CA GLN A 183 -4.38 14.43 -16.96
C GLN A 183 -5.23 13.26 -17.50
N TYR A 184 -4.92 12.03 -17.09
CA TYR A 184 -5.67 10.82 -17.45
C TYR A 184 -6.66 10.39 -16.36
N ASN A 185 -6.98 11.30 -15.43
CA ASN A 185 -7.89 11.02 -14.31
C ASN A 185 -7.39 9.90 -13.39
N ILE A 186 -6.07 9.83 -13.18
CA ILE A 186 -5.43 8.92 -12.22
C ILE A 186 -4.94 9.74 -11.05
N ASN A 187 -5.41 9.38 -9.84
CA ASN A 187 -4.84 9.91 -8.60
C ASN A 187 -3.83 8.91 -8.05
N ALA A 188 -2.66 9.40 -7.68
CA ALA A 188 -1.61 8.61 -7.05
C ALA A 188 -1.19 9.26 -5.74
N ASN A 189 -1.43 8.57 -4.62
CA ASN A 189 -1.19 9.07 -3.26
C ASN A 189 -0.43 8.03 -2.42
N LEU A 190 -0.01 8.47 -1.23
CA LEU A 190 0.68 7.61 -0.26
C LEU A 190 0.02 7.69 1.11
N VAL A 191 0.19 6.62 1.86
CA VAL A 191 -0.01 6.59 3.32
C VAL A 191 1.33 6.27 3.96
N SER A 192 1.75 7.08 4.93
CA SER A 192 3.00 6.92 5.66
C SER A 192 2.74 6.64 7.14
N PRO A 193 2.72 5.36 7.55
CA PRO A 193 2.49 4.98 8.93
C PRO A 193 3.72 5.21 9.83
N THR A 194 3.47 5.31 11.15
CA THR A 194 4.44 4.98 12.19
C THR A 194 4.52 3.46 12.41
N VAL A 195 4.94 3.02 13.58
CA VAL A 195 4.96 1.61 13.97
C VAL A 195 3.54 1.06 14.00
N VAL A 196 3.28 0.04 13.17
CA VAL A 196 1.97 -0.62 13.04
C VAL A 196 2.03 -1.98 13.69
N LEU A 197 1.10 -2.27 14.60
CA LEU A 197 0.98 -3.56 15.31
C LEU A 197 0.55 -4.66 14.33
N THR A 198 1.54 -5.25 13.68
CA THR A 198 1.42 -6.49 12.90
C THR A 198 2.01 -7.63 13.73
N GLU A 199 1.71 -8.87 13.38
CA GLU A 199 2.29 -10.04 14.06
C GLU A 199 3.83 -10.00 14.12
N MET A 200 4.48 -9.45 13.09
CA MET A 200 5.92 -9.26 13.05
C MET A 200 6.37 -8.22 14.08
N VAL A 201 5.70 -7.08 14.14
CA VAL A 201 6.04 -5.95 15.00
C VAL A 201 5.79 -6.28 16.47
N GLU A 202 4.71 -7.01 16.79
CA GLU A 202 4.43 -7.47 18.15
C GLU A 202 5.53 -8.38 18.73
N ARG A 203 6.23 -9.13 17.87
CA ARG A 203 7.37 -9.96 18.29
C ARG A 203 8.63 -9.15 18.54
N ILE A 204 8.83 -8.03 17.83
CA ILE A 204 10.05 -7.21 17.89
C ILE A 204 9.93 -6.15 19.00
N TRP A 205 8.79 -5.49 19.09
CA TRP A 205 8.55 -4.40 20.02
C TRP A 205 7.91 -4.90 21.31
N GLN A 206 8.74 -5.34 22.27
CA GLN A 206 8.31 -5.82 23.58
C GLN A 206 9.08 -5.08 24.69
N GLY A 207 8.57 -5.16 25.92
CA GLY A 207 9.25 -4.64 27.09
C GLY A 207 9.47 -3.12 27.07
N GLU A 208 10.63 -2.72 27.57
CA GLU A 208 11.00 -1.31 27.79
C GLU A 208 11.13 -0.53 26.47
N ASP A 209 11.70 -1.11 25.44
CA ASP A 209 11.87 -0.47 24.13
C ASP A 209 10.53 -0.08 23.51
N ALA A 210 9.51 -0.94 23.62
CA ALA A 210 8.16 -0.63 23.16
C ALA A 210 7.55 0.52 23.96
N VAL A 211 7.77 0.56 25.28
CA VAL A 211 7.29 1.66 26.13
C VAL A 211 7.97 2.97 25.75
N LEU A 212 9.28 2.97 25.55
CA LEU A 212 10.03 4.16 25.14
C LEU A 212 9.59 4.66 23.75
N MET A 213 9.38 3.75 22.80
CA MET A 213 8.92 4.13 21.47
C MET A 213 7.50 4.73 21.49
N LYS A 214 6.58 4.14 22.26
CA LYS A 214 5.22 4.70 22.43
C LYS A 214 5.23 6.11 23.04
N LYS A 215 6.16 6.40 23.97
CA LYS A 215 6.31 7.75 24.54
C LYS A 215 6.75 8.81 23.53
N LYS A 216 7.40 8.41 22.43
CA LYS A 216 7.77 9.31 21.33
C LYS A 216 6.61 9.61 20.38
N ILE A 217 5.50 8.89 20.49
CA ILE A 217 4.31 9.11 19.67
C ILE A 217 3.34 9.95 20.48
N PRO A 218 2.93 11.14 20.09
CA PRO A 218 1.99 11.98 20.85
C PRO A 218 0.69 11.29 21.24
N SER A 219 0.15 10.41 20.38
CA SER A 219 -1.03 9.58 20.71
C SER A 219 -0.75 8.47 21.73
N GLY A 220 0.51 8.25 22.14
CA GLY A 220 0.91 7.34 23.23
C GLY A 220 0.83 5.85 22.90
N ARG A 221 0.59 5.46 21.64
CA ARG A 221 0.41 4.07 21.21
C ARG A 221 0.92 3.82 19.81
N PHE A 222 1.12 2.55 19.48
CA PHE A 222 1.31 2.11 18.11
C PHE A 222 0.01 2.16 17.32
N CYS A 223 0.13 2.24 16.01
CA CYS A 223 -0.99 2.20 15.08
C CYS A 223 -1.49 0.76 14.89
N TYR A 224 -2.77 0.59 14.64
CA TYR A 224 -3.33 -0.69 14.22
C TYR A 224 -3.42 -0.80 12.69
N PRO A 225 -3.34 -2.01 12.10
CA PRO A 225 -3.42 -2.19 10.65
C PRO A 225 -4.71 -1.65 10.02
N ASP A 226 -5.83 -1.72 10.73
CA ASP A 226 -7.14 -1.22 10.29
C ASP A 226 -7.20 0.33 10.21
N GLU A 227 -6.44 1.04 11.03
CA GLU A 227 -6.33 2.51 10.93
C GLU A 227 -5.61 2.93 9.63
N ILE A 228 -4.60 2.15 9.21
CA ILE A 228 -3.93 2.37 7.92
C ILE A 228 -4.85 1.98 6.76
N ALA A 229 -5.57 0.86 6.89
CA ALA A 229 -6.52 0.41 5.89
C ALA A 229 -7.65 1.43 5.68
N ALA A 230 -8.12 2.11 6.73
CA ALA A 230 -9.12 3.18 6.64
C ALA A 230 -8.59 4.37 5.82
N ALA A 231 -7.33 4.79 6.02
CA ALA A 231 -6.71 5.85 5.23
C ALA A 231 -6.55 5.45 3.75
N ILE A 232 -6.15 4.19 3.49
CA ILE A 232 -6.05 3.64 2.13
C ILE A 232 -7.44 3.61 1.46
N LEU A 233 -8.48 3.18 2.17
CA LEU A 233 -9.86 3.16 1.68
C LEU A 233 -10.33 4.56 1.31
N PHE A 234 -10.11 5.55 2.17
CA PHE A 234 -10.46 6.94 1.90
C PHE A 234 -9.79 7.46 0.62
N LEU A 235 -8.45 7.29 0.50
CA LEU A 235 -7.70 7.74 -0.68
C LEU A 235 -8.07 6.97 -1.96
N SER A 236 -8.64 5.77 -1.83
CA SER A 236 -9.12 4.94 -2.94
C SER A 236 -10.53 5.28 -3.39
N SER A 237 -11.27 6.08 -2.64
CA SER A 237 -12.66 6.45 -2.91
C SER A 237 -12.81 7.74 -3.71
N ASP A 238 -14.03 8.02 -4.16
CA ASP A 238 -14.37 9.26 -4.85
C ASP A 238 -14.29 10.49 -3.93
N ALA A 239 -14.32 10.30 -2.59
CA ALA A 239 -14.11 11.37 -1.62
C ALA A 239 -12.72 12.03 -1.75
N ALA A 240 -11.74 11.32 -2.30
CA ALA A 240 -10.37 11.78 -2.51
C ALA A 240 -10.06 12.21 -3.95
N ASN A 241 -11.06 12.56 -4.77
CA ASN A 241 -10.85 12.87 -6.19
C ASN A 241 -9.93 14.07 -6.46
N MET A 242 -9.84 15.03 -5.53
CA MET A 242 -8.92 16.19 -5.64
C MET A 242 -7.63 16.02 -4.83
N ILE A 243 -7.42 14.88 -4.18
CA ILE A 243 -6.17 14.56 -3.49
C ILE A 243 -5.27 13.81 -4.47
N ASN A 244 -4.15 14.39 -4.85
CA ASN A 244 -3.22 13.82 -5.83
C ASN A 244 -1.77 14.19 -5.50
N GLY A 245 -0.89 13.21 -5.38
CA GLY A 245 0.51 13.40 -4.98
C GLY A 245 0.69 13.59 -3.47
N GLU A 246 -0.35 13.37 -2.65
CA GLU A 246 -0.31 13.55 -1.21
C GLU A 246 0.39 12.37 -0.50
N ASN A 247 1.14 12.70 0.54
CA ASN A 247 1.72 11.73 1.46
C ASN A 247 1.05 11.87 2.83
N LEU A 248 -0.04 11.16 3.03
CA LEU A 248 -0.84 11.20 4.25
C LEU A 248 -0.10 10.48 5.40
N LEU A 249 0.36 11.25 6.37
CA LEU A 249 0.96 10.70 7.58
C LEU A 249 -0.13 10.14 8.50
N VAL A 250 0.02 8.87 8.89
CA VAL A 250 -0.86 8.19 9.86
C VAL A 250 0.05 7.67 10.99
N ASP A 251 0.55 8.60 11.78
CA ASP A 251 1.67 8.40 12.69
C ASP A 251 1.42 8.83 14.13
N GLY A 252 0.19 9.20 14.47
CA GLY A 252 -0.18 9.66 15.81
C GLY A 252 0.52 10.94 16.24
N GLY A 253 1.02 11.73 15.29
CA GLY A 253 1.74 12.98 15.51
C GLY A 253 3.25 12.81 15.71
N TYR A 254 3.83 11.65 15.39
CA TYR A 254 5.26 11.39 15.59
C TYR A 254 6.15 12.38 14.83
N THR A 255 5.80 12.76 13.61
CA THR A 255 6.64 13.61 12.73
C THR A 255 6.44 15.11 12.90
N VAL A 256 5.53 15.57 13.75
CA VAL A 256 5.26 17.00 13.99
C VAL A 256 6.02 17.60 15.18
N GLN A 257 6.86 16.82 15.85
CA GLN A 257 7.67 17.24 17.00
C GLN A 257 9.16 17.38 16.66
#